data_71bce3200924627bb2c4ed05699d9710
#
_entry.id   71bce3200924627bb2c4ed05699d9710
#
_cell.length_a   1.000
_cell.length_b   1.000
_cell.length_c   1.000
_cell.angle_alpha   90.00
_cell.angle_beta   90.00
_cell.angle_gamma   90.00
#
_symmetry.space_group_name_H-M   'P 1'
#
loop_
_entity.id
_entity.type
_entity.pdbx_description
1 polymer ?
#
loop_
_entity_poly.entity_id
_entity_poly.type
_entity_poly.pdbx_seq_one_letter_code
_entity_poly.pdbx_strand_id
1 'polypeptide(L)'
;MTIPETTSAEGLEHYVGGKCLFESHGDAWRDVKAWILALPPIGDTLPLPSVSEPFLAWTLSGELDFQERENERPWITHRIQKGSFFLTSGGAPYDVRWKAVTSEAFEVMFVFVELPLLQRALEEVFGADAPSARLRDVSAFTDAALNSLMERLRDELTRRQASPLFVQGIAQGIAIHLAREYGVTDEASRSSSPSLPGQKLRQITEWMAEHVAEDLSLDRLAAQAGLSKFHFQRLFKSALRVSPSQYHVTLRMNLARRLLRETKKSVVDVALEVGYANPSHFARLFRKETGLPPSDYRRQR
;
A
#
# COMPACT_ATOMS: atom_id res chain seq x y z
N MET A 1 -15.77 20.70 -0.74
CA MET A 1 -14.93 21.08 0.42
C MET A 1 -13.50 20.67 0.10
N THR A 2 -12.54 21.56 0.20
CA THR A 2 -11.13 21.21 0.02
C THR A 2 -10.69 20.44 1.26
N ILE A 3 -10.19 19.22 1.08
CA ILE A 3 -9.74 18.38 2.18
C ILE A 3 -8.36 18.87 2.59
N PRO A 4 -8.07 19.02 3.89
CA PRO A 4 -6.73 19.36 4.35
C PRO A 4 -5.74 18.23 4.03
N GLU A 5 -4.48 18.57 3.82
CA GLU A 5 -3.44 17.56 3.63
C GLU A 5 -3.27 16.66 4.86
N THR A 6 -3.43 17.24 6.07
CA THR A 6 -3.24 16.53 7.34
C THR A 6 -4.35 16.89 8.32
N THR A 7 -4.75 15.93 9.12
CA THR A 7 -5.70 16.09 10.24
C THR A 7 -5.18 15.36 11.48
N SER A 8 -5.82 15.57 12.63
CA SER A 8 -5.59 14.78 13.85
C SER A 8 -6.53 13.56 13.90
N ALA A 9 -6.28 12.68 14.85
CA ALA A 9 -7.18 11.56 15.18
C ALA A 9 -8.63 12.02 15.35
N GLU A 10 -8.89 13.11 16.09
CA GLU A 10 -10.22 13.69 16.29
C GLU A 10 -10.83 14.24 15.01
N GLY A 11 -10.02 14.85 14.15
CA GLY A 11 -10.47 15.41 12.89
C GLY A 11 -10.86 14.35 11.85
N LEU A 12 -10.28 13.16 11.91
CA LEU A 12 -10.55 12.08 10.95
C LEU A 12 -12.00 11.58 11.03
N GLU A 13 -12.62 11.62 12.20
CA GLU A 13 -14.01 11.21 12.39
C GLU A 13 -14.96 11.92 11.42
N HIS A 14 -14.69 13.17 11.10
CA HIS A 14 -15.51 13.97 10.16
C HIS A 14 -15.41 13.49 8.70
N TYR A 15 -14.38 12.71 8.38
CA TYR A 15 -14.11 12.22 7.02
C TYR A 15 -14.47 10.75 6.85
N VAL A 16 -14.39 9.94 7.91
CA VAL A 16 -14.79 8.54 7.87
C VAL A 16 -16.30 8.45 8.08
N GLY A 17 -17.04 8.14 7.05
CA GLY A 17 -18.49 7.95 7.19
C GLY A 17 -18.82 6.76 8.11
N GLY A 18 -20.09 6.68 8.56
CA GLY A 18 -20.57 5.59 9.40
C GLY A 18 -21.21 6.06 10.69
N LYS A 19 -21.67 5.09 11.48
CA LYS A 19 -22.28 5.35 12.79
C LYS A 19 -21.27 5.00 13.89
N CYS A 20 -20.89 6.00 14.70
CA CYS A 20 -20.09 5.74 15.88
C CYS A 20 -20.92 4.93 16.91
N LEU A 21 -20.39 3.78 17.30
CA LEU A 21 -21.00 2.87 18.29
C LEU A 21 -20.39 3.11 19.68
N PHE A 22 -19.08 3.29 19.72
CA PHE A 22 -18.32 3.54 20.94
C PHE A 22 -17.17 4.50 20.64
N GLU A 23 -16.86 5.36 21.60
CA GLU A 23 -15.74 6.29 21.54
C GLU A 23 -15.06 6.37 22.92
N SER A 24 -13.75 6.49 22.92
CA SER A 24 -12.94 6.60 24.13
C SER A 24 -12.98 8.02 24.70
N HIS A 25 -13.17 8.13 26.04
CA HIS A 25 -13.20 9.40 26.74
C HIS A 25 -12.45 9.35 28.07
N GLY A 26 -11.87 10.49 28.48
CA GLY A 26 -11.27 10.69 29.79
C GLY A 26 -9.83 10.18 29.90
N ASP A 27 -9.24 10.37 31.10
CA ASP A 27 -7.80 10.17 31.36
C ASP A 27 -7.30 8.73 31.18
N ALA A 28 -8.19 7.74 31.24
CA ALA A 28 -7.82 6.36 30.95
C ALA A 28 -7.23 6.19 29.55
N TRP A 29 -7.68 7.01 28.60
CA TRP A 29 -7.37 6.93 27.17
C TRP A 29 -6.35 7.97 26.68
N ARG A 30 -5.58 8.58 27.59
CA ARG A 30 -4.65 9.66 27.26
C ARG A 30 -3.53 9.27 26.31
N ASP A 31 -3.15 7.98 26.28
CA ASP A 31 -2.05 7.46 25.46
C ASP A 31 -2.54 6.82 24.14
N VAL A 32 -3.87 6.59 24.04
CA VAL A 32 -4.53 6.09 22.82
C VAL A 32 -5.93 6.66 22.70
N LYS A 33 -6.40 6.84 21.47
CA LYS A 33 -7.81 7.12 21.17
C LYS A 33 -8.40 5.94 20.41
N ALA A 34 -9.65 5.62 20.69
CA ALA A 34 -10.30 4.47 20.08
C ALA A 34 -11.76 4.76 19.74
N TRP A 35 -12.20 4.30 18.57
CA TRP A 35 -13.58 4.33 18.12
C TRP A 35 -14.00 2.98 17.57
N ILE A 36 -15.28 2.65 17.72
CA ILE A 36 -15.91 1.55 16.97
C ILE A 36 -16.96 2.17 16.07
N LEU A 37 -16.81 1.97 14.76
CA LEU A 37 -17.74 2.46 13.75
C LEU A 37 -18.44 1.30 13.07
N ALA A 38 -19.76 1.45 12.84
CA ALA A 38 -20.50 0.63 11.89
C ALA A 38 -20.53 1.36 10.54
N LEU A 39 -19.94 0.76 9.51
CA LEU A 39 -19.89 1.32 8.17
C LEU A 39 -21.09 0.88 7.34
N PRO A 40 -21.60 1.72 6.42
CA PRO A 40 -22.62 1.32 5.48
C PRO A 40 -22.10 0.22 4.54
N PRO A 41 -23.00 -0.62 3.99
CA PRO A 41 -22.60 -1.73 3.11
C PRO A 41 -21.92 -1.28 1.81
N ILE A 42 -22.11 -0.05 1.40
CA ILE A 42 -21.45 0.57 0.26
C ILE A 42 -20.91 1.93 0.73
N GLY A 43 -19.64 2.16 0.47
CA GLY A 43 -18.96 3.45 0.62
C GLY A 43 -18.58 3.96 -0.76
N ASP A 44 -19.11 5.14 -1.12
CA ASP A 44 -18.63 5.88 -2.30
C ASP A 44 -17.19 6.32 -2.09
N THR A 45 -16.57 6.83 -3.15
CA THR A 45 -15.20 7.35 -3.04
C THR A 45 -15.13 8.44 -1.99
N LEU A 46 -14.40 8.15 -0.92
CA LEU A 46 -14.20 8.98 0.23
C LEU A 46 -12.72 9.40 0.29
N PRO A 47 -12.41 10.66 0.09
CA PRO A 47 -11.05 11.14 0.24
C PRO A 47 -10.74 11.34 1.73
N LEU A 48 -9.65 10.74 2.19
CA LEU A 48 -9.17 10.82 3.56
C LEU A 48 -7.90 11.67 3.64
N PRO A 49 -7.83 12.65 4.55
CA PRO A 49 -6.60 13.36 4.84
C PRO A 49 -5.58 12.42 5.51
N SER A 50 -4.31 12.76 5.42
CA SER A 50 -3.29 12.14 6.26
C SER A 50 -3.58 12.40 7.74
N VAL A 51 -3.25 11.46 8.62
CA VAL A 51 -3.37 11.63 10.08
C VAL A 51 -1.98 11.67 10.69
N SER A 52 -1.77 12.59 11.63
CA SER A 52 -0.47 12.77 12.29
C SER A 52 -0.10 11.59 13.18
N GLU A 53 -1.09 11.06 13.89
CA GLU A 53 -0.93 9.93 14.77
C GLU A 53 -1.01 8.61 13.97
N PRO A 54 -0.12 7.64 14.23
CA PRO A 54 -0.26 6.32 13.66
C PRO A 54 -1.52 5.65 14.19
N PHE A 55 -2.24 4.98 13.31
CA PHE A 55 -3.46 4.30 13.70
C PHE A 55 -3.60 2.91 13.11
N LEU A 56 -4.32 2.08 13.84
CA LEU A 56 -4.78 0.77 13.42
C LEU A 56 -6.26 0.83 13.09
N ALA A 57 -6.66 0.28 11.94
CA ALA A 57 -8.04 -0.07 11.67
C ALA A 57 -8.15 -1.60 11.76
N TRP A 58 -8.98 -2.09 12.69
CA TRP A 58 -9.17 -3.50 12.97
C TRP A 58 -10.61 -3.93 12.72
N THR A 59 -10.81 -4.89 11.84
CA THR A 59 -12.15 -5.40 11.48
C THR A 59 -12.71 -6.31 12.57
N LEU A 60 -13.86 -5.94 13.13
CA LEU A 60 -14.56 -6.67 14.19
C LEU A 60 -15.56 -7.68 13.62
N SER A 61 -16.28 -7.30 12.57
CA SER A 61 -17.29 -8.14 11.92
C SER A 61 -17.49 -7.75 10.46
N GLY A 62 -18.12 -8.64 9.69
CA GLY A 62 -18.44 -8.44 8.27
C GLY A 62 -17.28 -8.68 7.34
N GLU A 63 -17.55 -8.56 6.05
CA GLU A 63 -16.59 -8.77 4.97
C GLU A 63 -16.79 -7.74 3.86
N LEU A 64 -15.70 -7.09 3.42
CA LEU A 64 -15.69 -6.05 2.42
C LEU A 64 -14.70 -6.34 1.28
N ASP A 65 -15.06 -5.93 0.07
CA ASP A 65 -14.09 -5.54 -0.95
C ASP A 65 -13.73 -4.06 -0.71
N PHE A 66 -12.58 -3.83 -0.12
CA PHE A 66 -12.06 -2.50 0.19
C PHE A 66 -11.06 -2.08 -0.87
N GLN A 67 -11.18 -0.85 -1.33
CA GLN A 67 -10.28 -0.28 -2.32
C GLN A 67 -9.67 1.02 -1.79
N GLU A 68 -8.36 1.14 -2.00
CA GLU A 68 -7.61 2.35 -1.67
C GLU A 68 -6.75 2.81 -2.84
N ARG A 69 -6.48 4.11 -2.91
CA ARG A 69 -5.51 4.68 -3.85
C ARG A 69 -4.90 5.96 -3.30
N GLU A 70 -3.63 6.18 -3.58
CA GLU A 70 -2.96 7.45 -3.36
C GLU A 70 -3.02 8.32 -4.63
N ASN A 71 -3.54 9.52 -4.54
CA ASN A 71 -3.68 10.44 -5.67
C ASN A 71 -4.40 9.77 -6.87
N GLU A 72 -3.95 10.02 -8.08
CA GLU A 72 -4.49 9.46 -9.34
C GLU A 72 -3.95 8.04 -9.67
N ARG A 73 -3.37 7.33 -8.69
CA ARG A 73 -2.87 5.96 -8.90
C ARG A 73 -4.03 4.97 -9.11
N PRO A 74 -3.77 3.80 -9.71
CA PRO A 74 -4.77 2.75 -9.82
C PRO A 74 -5.28 2.30 -8.45
N TRP A 75 -6.57 1.98 -8.37
CA TRP A 75 -7.18 1.40 -7.18
C TRP A 75 -6.56 0.05 -6.82
N ILE A 76 -6.26 -0.12 -5.54
CA ILE A 76 -5.80 -1.38 -4.96
C ILE A 76 -6.97 -1.99 -4.23
N THR A 77 -7.26 -3.25 -4.48
CA THR A 77 -8.37 -3.98 -3.85
C THR A 77 -7.84 -4.94 -2.80
N HIS A 78 -8.43 -4.89 -1.62
CA HIS A 78 -8.20 -5.81 -0.52
C HIS A 78 -9.50 -6.50 -0.14
N ARG A 79 -9.44 -7.81 0.07
CA ARG A 79 -10.52 -8.54 0.74
C ARG A 79 -10.30 -8.44 2.23
N ILE A 80 -11.24 -7.80 2.93
CA ILE A 80 -11.19 -7.55 4.37
C ILE A 80 -12.24 -8.41 5.07
N GLN A 81 -11.85 -9.04 6.15
CA GLN A 81 -12.71 -9.87 6.98
C GLN A 81 -12.36 -9.67 8.45
N LYS A 82 -13.16 -10.25 9.34
CA LYS A 82 -12.88 -10.22 10.79
C LYS A 82 -11.42 -10.57 11.09
N GLY A 83 -10.77 -9.74 11.91
CA GLY A 83 -9.35 -9.88 12.28
C GLY A 83 -8.37 -9.27 11.28
N SER A 84 -8.84 -8.68 10.18
CA SER A 84 -7.98 -7.91 9.27
C SER A 84 -7.58 -6.58 9.89
N PHE A 85 -6.31 -6.18 9.68
CA PHE A 85 -5.75 -4.92 10.14
C PHE A 85 -5.26 -4.06 8.98
N PHE A 86 -5.31 -2.75 9.20
CA PHE A 86 -4.53 -1.74 8.48
C PHE A 86 -3.72 -0.95 9.51
N LEU A 87 -2.46 -0.71 9.21
CA LEU A 87 -1.60 0.19 9.97
C LEU A 87 -1.22 1.35 9.06
N THR A 88 -1.56 2.56 9.47
CA THR A 88 -1.22 3.81 8.79
C THR A 88 -0.42 4.68 9.75
N SER A 89 0.73 5.16 9.30
CA SER A 89 1.70 5.87 10.16
C SER A 89 1.96 7.32 9.74
N GLY A 90 0.97 7.94 9.14
CA GLY A 90 1.14 9.22 8.49
C GLY A 90 1.64 9.02 7.04
N GLY A 91 1.17 9.81 6.13
CA GLY A 91 1.49 9.65 4.71
C GLY A 91 0.84 10.76 3.89
N ALA A 92 0.67 10.54 2.61
CA ALA A 92 -0.12 11.42 1.76
C ALA A 92 -1.62 11.12 1.94
N PRO A 93 -2.51 12.12 1.69
CA PRO A 93 -3.93 11.87 1.56
C PRO A 93 -4.22 10.77 0.53
N TYR A 94 -5.27 9.99 0.77
CA TYR A 94 -5.64 8.87 -0.08
C TYR A 94 -7.16 8.72 -0.18
N ASP A 95 -7.62 8.15 -1.29
CA ASP A 95 -9.03 7.84 -1.50
C ASP A 95 -9.33 6.40 -1.09
N VAL A 96 -10.49 6.18 -0.47
CA VAL A 96 -11.01 4.86 -0.17
C VAL A 96 -12.42 4.69 -0.70
N ARG A 97 -12.80 3.45 -0.98
CA ARG A 97 -14.18 3.04 -1.23
C ARG A 97 -14.34 1.56 -0.90
N TRP A 98 -15.57 1.13 -0.65
CA TRP A 98 -15.81 -0.28 -0.28
C TRP A 98 -17.18 -0.76 -0.70
N LYS A 99 -17.30 -2.07 -0.77
CA LYS A 99 -18.57 -2.76 -0.98
C LYS A 99 -18.62 -4.01 -0.09
N ALA A 100 -19.70 -4.12 0.68
CA ALA A 100 -19.94 -5.31 1.49
C ALA A 100 -20.14 -6.54 0.60
N VAL A 101 -19.60 -7.65 1.04
CA VAL A 101 -19.70 -8.94 0.37
C VAL A 101 -20.76 -9.80 1.01
N THR A 102 -20.96 -9.62 2.31
CA THR A 102 -21.98 -10.31 3.09
C THR A 102 -23.04 -9.32 3.58
N SER A 103 -24.18 -9.83 4.05
CA SER A 103 -25.24 -9.03 4.69
C SER A 103 -24.95 -8.70 6.17
N GLU A 104 -23.85 -9.24 6.71
CA GLU A 104 -23.42 -8.94 8.07
C GLU A 104 -22.98 -7.48 8.17
N ALA A 105 -23.34 -6.81 9.26
CA ALA A 105 -22.91 -5.44 9.51
C ALA A 105 -21.37 -5.37 9.61
N PHE A 106 -20.78 -4.44 8.89
CA PHE A 106 -19.34 -4.23 8.95
C PHE A 106 -19.00 -3.27 10.09
N GLU A 107 -18.26 -3.79 11.06
CA GLU A 107 -17.78 -3.00 12.18
C GLU A 107 -16.25 -2.96 12.18
N VAL A 108 -15.70 -1.78 12.41
CA VAL A 108 -14.27 -1.54 12.48
C VAL A 108 -13.92 -0.74 13.74
N MET A 109 -12.86 -1.15 14.41
CA MET A 109 -12.26 -0.39 15.52
C MET A 109 -11.02 0.34 15.02
N PHE A 110 -11.02 1.66 15.18
CA PHE A 110 -9.86 2.50 14.99
C PHE A 110 -9.16 2.73 16.32
N VAL A 111 -7.85 2.61 16.34
CA VAL A 111 -7.01 2.91 17.51
C VAL A 111 -5.85 3.78 17.07
N PHE A 112 -5.79 4.99 17.60
CA PHE A 112 -4.73 5.97 17.36
C PHE A 112 -3.77 5.92 18.53
N VAL A 113 -2.49 5.79 18.23
CA VAL A 113 -1.41 5.79 19.24
C VAL A 113 -0.85 7.20 19.33
N GLU A 114 -0.90 7.79 20.52
CA GLU A 114 -0.36 9.13 20.75
C GLU A 114 1.16 9.18 20.48
N LEU A 115 1.60 10.24 19.80
CA LEU A 115 3.00 10.38 19.38
C LEU A 115 4.01 10.25 20.53
N PRO A 116 3.78 10.80 21.75
CA PRO A 116 4.71 10.61 22.86
C PRO A 116 4.87 9.16 23.30
N LEU A 117 3.80 8.35 23.21
CA LEU A 117 3.88 6.92 23.52
C LEU A 117 4.65 6.17 22.44
N LEU A 118 4.35 6.43 21.16
CA LEU A 118 5.08 5.81 20.06
C LEU A 118 6.56 6.15 20.12
N GLN A 119 6.92 7.41 20.37
CA GLN A 119 8.31 7.82 20.44
C GLN A 119 9.07 7.05 21.53
N ARG A 120 8.51 6.91 22.72
CA ARG A 120 9.11 6.09 23.79
C ARG A 120 9.29 4.62 23.39
N ALA A 121 8.30 4.05 22.66
CA ALA A 121 8.41 2.69 22.17
C ALA A 121 9.51 2.53 21.12
N LEU A 122 9.66 3.50 20.20
CA LEU A 122 10.74 3.50 19.22
C LEU A 122 12.11 3.69 19.90
N GLU A 123 12.22 4.56 20.92
CA GLU A 123 13.44 4.75 21.71
C GLU A 123 13.86 3.45 22.43
N GLU A 124 12.91 2.74 23.01
CA GLU A 124 13.17 1.44 23.68
C GLU A 124 13.65 0.36 22.69
N VAL A 125 13.06 0.32 21.50
CA VAL A 125 13.36 -0.74 20.51
C VAL A 125 14.62 -0.43 19.70
N PHE A 126 14.82 0.81 19.29
CA PHE A 126 15.88 1.22 18.36
C PHE A 126 17.05 1.96 19.03
N GLY A 127 16.93 2.38 20.30
CA GLY A 127 17.99 3.06 21.02
C GLY A 127 18.51 4.30 20.30
N ALA A 128 19.77 4.30 19.93
CA ALA A 128 20.42 5.43 19.24
C ALA A 128 19.83 5.71 17.84
N ASP A 129 19.21 4.72 17.21
CA ASP A 129 18.63 4.84 15.87
C ASP A 129 17.17 5.33 15.89
N ALA A 130 16.57 5.50 17.07
CA ALA A 130 15.18 5.95 17.25
C ALA A 130 14.84 7.26 16.53
N PRO A 131 15.70 8.28 16.41
CA PRO A 131 15.37 9.51 15.68
C PRO A 131 15.10 9.28 14.19
N SER A 132 15.61 8.19 13.61
CA SER A 132 15.37 7.77 12.22
C SER A 132 14.32 6.69 12.10
N ALA A 133 13.79 6.19 13.22
CA ALA A 133 12.83 5.11 13.24
C ALA A 133 11.40 5.62 13.00
N ARG A 134 10.65 4.85 12.24
CA ARG A 134 9.23 5.11 11.95
C ARG A 134 8.49 3.79 11.75
N LEU A 135 7.18 3.82 11.85
CA LEU A 135 6.37 2.67 11.44
C LEU A 135 6.22 2.64 9.93
N ARG A 136 6.14 1.44 9.36
CA ARG A 136 5.76 1.23 7.95
C ARG A 136 4.26 1.05 7.84
N ASP A 137 3.66 1.57 6.76
CA ASP A 137 2.26 1.30 6.45
C ASP A 137 2.08 -0.14 5.98
N VAL A 138 1.02 -0.79 6.45
CA VAL A 138 0.68 -2.16 6.08
C VAL A 138 -0.83 -2.29 5.89
N SER A 139 -1.25 -2.80 4.74
CA SER A 139 -2.67 -2.96 4.38
C SER A 139 -3.09 -4.43 4.45
N ALA A 140 -4.30 -4.68 4.96
CA ALA A 140 -4.99 -5.97 4.95
C ALA A 140 -4.15 -7.15 5.49
N PHE A 141 -3.56 -6.99 6.67
CA PHE A 141 -2.77 -8.04 7.33
C PHE A 141 -3.49 -8.64 8.54
N THR A 142 -2.94 -9.74 9.05
CA THR A 142 -3.38 -10.37 10.31
C THR A 142 -2.20 -10.51 11.25
N ASP A 143 -2.46 -10.32 12.55
CA ASP A 143 -1.45 -10.40 13.61
C ASP A 143 -2.13 -10.92 14.90
N ALA A 144 -1.74 -12.10 15.34
CA ALA A 144 -2.39 -12.78 16.47
C ALA A 144 -2.12 -12.07 17.81
N ALA A 145 -0.90 -11.54 18.00
CA ALA A 145 -0.54 -10.83 19.22
C ALA A 145 -1.28 -9.49 19.29
N LEU A 146 -1.28 -8.76 18.19
CA LEU A 146 -2.01 -7.50 18.08
C LEU A 146 -3.52 -7.71 18.25
N ASN A 147 -4.08 -8.77 17.64
CA ASN A 147 -5.50 -9.14 17.81
C ASN A 147 -5.88 -9.32 19.30
N SER A 148 -5.03 -10.03 20.05
CA SER A 148 -5.27 -10.26 21.50
C SER A 148 -5.26 -8.96 22.30
N LEU A 149 -4.34 -8.03 22.00
CA LEU A 149 -4.28 -6.71 22.63
C LEU A 149 -5.50 -5.86 22.28
N MET A 150 -5.90 -5.86 21.01
CA MET A 150 -7.05 -5.11 20.52
C MET A 150 -8.38 -5.63 21.11
N GLU A 151 -8.53 -6.95 21.27
CA GLU A 151 -9.70 -7.52 21.96
C GLU A 151 -9.82 -7.00 23.39
N ARG A 152 -8.71 -6.95 24.14
CA ARG A 152 -8.71 -6.41 25.52
C ARG A 152 -9.01 -4.92 25.55
N LEU A 153 -8.48 -4.17 24.59
CA LEU A 153 -8.75 -2.74 24.48
C LEU A 153 -10.22 -2.48 24.13
N ARG A 154 -10.80 -3.27 23.21
CA ARG A 154 -12.23 -3.23 22.87
C ARG A 154 -13.11 -3.53 24.09
N ASP A 155 -12.75 -4.54 24.88
CA ASP A 155 -13.49 -4.89 26.08
C ASP A 155 -13.50 -3.73 27.09
N GLU A 156 -12.41 -2.98 27.24
CA GLU A 156 -12.38 -1.76 28.06
C GLU A 156 -13.19 -0.61 27.47
N LEU A 157 -13.16 -0.44 26.13
CA LEU A 157 -13.92 0.61 25.44
C LEU A 157 -15.43 0.44 25.57
N THR A 158 -15.90 -0.81 25.62
CA THR A 158 -17.33 -1.14 25.75
C THR A 158 -17.81 -1.21 27.18
N ARG A 159 -16.93 -1.11 28.18
CA ARG A 159 -17.28 -1.06 29.60
C ARG A 159 -17.84 0.31 30.00
N ARG A 160 -18.68 0.32 30.99
CA ARG A 160 -19.22 1.56 31.59
C ARG A 160 -18.12 2.47 32.14
N GLN A 161 -17.07 1.88 32.67
CA GLN A 161 -15.89 2.60 33.20
C GLN A 161 -14.63 1.81 32.89
N ALA A 162 -13.74 2.41 32.09
CA ALA A 162 -12.45 1.83 31.76
C ALA A 162 -11.46 1.96 32.94
N SER A 163 -10.58 0.97 33.09
CA SER A 163 -9.49 1.02 34.06
C SER A 163 -8.28 1.77 33.46
N PRO A 164 -7.89 2.94 34.02
CA PRO A 164 -6.77 3.72 33.48
C PRO A 164 -5.46 2.91 33.40
N LEU A 165 -5.13 2.17 34.46
CA LEU A 165 -3.90 1.38 34.50
C LEU A 165 -3.91 0.26 33.46
N PHE A 166 -5.06 -0.38 33.26
CA PHE A 166 -5.20 -1.49 32.31
C PHE A 166 -5.14 -0.99 30.85
N VAL A 167 -5.89 0.08 30.51
CA VAL A 167 -5.85 0.69 29.18
C VAL A 167 -4.44 1.16 28.84
N GLN A 168 -3.77 1.85 29.76
CA GLN A 168 -2.40 2.33 29.56
C GLN A 168 -1.39 1.18 29.37
N GLY A 169 -1.54 0.08 30.13
CA GLY A 169 -0.72 -1.12 29.96
C GLY A 169 -0.90 -1.76 28.58
N ILE A 170 -2.15 -1.86 28.09
CA ILE A 170 -2.44 -2.36 26.73
C ILE A 170 -1.87 -1.41 25.68
N ALA A 171 -2.05 -0.10 25.83
CA ALA A 171 -1.53 0.91 24.92
C ALA A 171 -0.01 0.81 24.77
N GLN A 172 0.73 0.65 25.88
CA GLN A 172 2.16 0.40 25.88
C GLN A 172 2.51 -0.91 25.15
N GLY A 173 1.76 -1.99 25.43
CA GLY A 173 1.92 -3.27 24.73
C GLY A 173 1.74 -3.14 23.21
N ILE A 174 0.72 -2.41 22.77
CA ILE A 174 0.48 -2.12 21.33
C ILE A 174 1.65 -1.32 20.76
N ALA A 175 2.07 -0.22 21.41
CA ALA A 175 3.14 0.63 20.90
C ALA A 175 4.46 -0.10 20.76
N ILE A 176 4.86 -0.91 21.75
CA ILE A 176 6.07 -1.74 21.70
C ILE A 176 5.97 -2.82 20.63
N HIS A 177 4.81 -3.48 20.50
CA HIS A 177 4.59 -4.47 19.44
C HIS A 177 4.71 -3.84 18.05
N LEU A 178 4.07 -2.67 17.85
CA LEU A 178 4.20 -1.93 16.59
C LEU A 178 5.65 -1.53 16.29
N ALA A 179 6.38 -1.03 17.28
CA ALA A 179 7.78 -0.67 17.12
C ALA A 179 8.66 -1.87 16.72
N ARG A 180 8.43 -3.05 17.32
CA ARG A 180 9.21 -4.27 17.06
C ARG A 180 8.92 -4.89 15.70
N GLU A 181 7.64 -5.05 15.35
CA GLU A 181 7.23 -5.81 14.17
C GLU A 181 7.08 -4.93 12.91
N TYR A 182 6.76 -3.66 13.09
CA TYR A 182 6.45 -2.73 12.00
C TYR A 182 7.35 -1.50 11.97
N GLY A 183 8.27 -1.35 12.95
CA GLY A 183 9.26 -0.28 12.99
C GLY A 183 10.37 -0.50 11.95
N VAL A 184 10.81 0.60 11.33
CA VAL A 184 11.94 0.63 10.39
C VAL A 184 12.77 1.88 10.63
N THR A 185 14.10 1.78 10.49
CA THR A 185 15.01 2.94 10.50
C THR A 185 15.32 3.39 9.06
N ASP A 186 15.79 4.62 8.88
CA ASP A 186 16.20 5.11 7.56
C ASP A 186 17.37 4.32 6.96
N GLU A 187 18.27 3.78 7.78
CA GLU A 187 19.31 2.86 7.34
C GLU A 187 18.73 1.49 6.96
N ALA A 188 17.83 0.95 7.76
CA ALA A 188 17.07 -0.25 7.40
C ALA A 188 16.12 0.01 6.23
N SER A 189 15.58 1.24 6.04
CA SER A 189 14.86 1.65 4.85
C SER A 189 15.75 1.79 3.61
N ARG A 190 17.02 2.09 3.78
CA ARG A 190 18.01 2.09 2.70
C ARG A 190 18.59 0.70 2.43
N SER A 191 18.67 -0.15 3.44
CA SER A 191 19.15 -1.54 3.36
C SER A 191 18.01 -2.57 3.33
N SER A 192 16.84 -2.25 3.84
CA SER A 192 15.57 -2.99 3.77
C SER A 192 14.45 -2.16 3.15
N SER A 193 14.75 -1.37 2.13
CA SER A 193 13.81 -1.39 1.02
C SER A 193 13.60 -2.87 0.78
N PRO A 194 12.41 -3.44 0.97
CA PRO A 194 12.17 -4.78 0.50
C PRO A 194 12.49 -4.72 -0.98
N SER A 195 13.74 -4.98 -1.32
CA SER A 195 14.17 -5.19 -2.68
C SER A 195 13.73 -6.61 -2.99
N LEU A 196 13.17 -6.83 -4.15
CA LEU A 196 13.11 -8.18 -4.69
C LEU A 196 14.50 -8.78 -4.51
N PRO A 197 14.65 -9.93 -3.83
CA PRO A 197 15.95 -10.58 -3.72
C PRO A 197 16.60 -10.59 -5.10
N GLY A 198 17.87 -10.21 -5.21
CA GLY A 198 18.51 -10.00 -6.52
C GLY A 198 18.34 -11.17 -7.48
N GLN A 199 18.27 -12.39 -6.95
CA GLN A 199 17.95 -13.61 -7.71
C GLN A 199 16.50 -13.60 -8.25
N LYS A 200 15.51 -13.23 -7.44
CA LYS A 200 14.12 -13.12 -7.91
C LYS A 200 13.93 -11.98 -8.91
N LEU A 201 14.56 -10.85 -8.66
CA LEU A 201 14.53 -9.72 -9.59
C LEU A 201 15.10 -10.12 -10.95
N ARG A 202 16.23 -10.84 -10.97
CA ARG A 202 16.86 -11.37 -12.17
C ARG A 202 15.93 -12.34 -12.90
N GLN A 203 15.37 -13.33 -12.21
CA GLN A 203 14.42 -14.29 -12.79
C GLN A 203 13.22 -13.61 -13.43
N ILE A 204 12.67 -12.58 -12.77
CA ILE A 204 11.51 -11.81 -13.27
C ILE A 204 11.91 -11.00 -14.52
N THR A 205 13.05 -10.33 -14.50
CA THR A 205 13.50 -9.51 -15.65
C THR A 205 13.92 -10.37 -16.83
N GLU A 206 14.51 -11.52 -16.61
CA GLU A 206 14.79 -12.54 -17.64
C GLU A 206 13.49 -13.08 -18.23
N TRP A 207 12.54 -13.47 -17.40
CA TRP A 207 11.21 -13.91 -17.88
C TRP A 207 10.51 -12.83 -18.70
N MET A 208 10.53 -11.57 -18.26
CA MET A 208 9.96 -10.43 -19.01
C MET A 208 10.64 -10.22 -20.36
N ALA A 209 11.95 -10.46 -20.46
CA ALA A 209 12.71 -10.36 -21.71
C ALA A 209 12.39 -11.52 -22.68
N GLU A 210 12.19 -12.74 -22.16
CA GLU A 210 11.80 -13.91 -22.96
C GLU A 210 10.36 -13.81 -23.48
N HIS A 211 9.46 -13.17 -22.71
CA HIS A 211 8.04 -13.04 -23.03
C HIS A 211 7.66 -11.60 -23.43
N VAL A 212 8.61 -10.89 -24.08
CA VAL A 212 8.48 -9.46 -24.40
C VAL A 212 7.29 -9.13 -25.30
N ALA A 213 6.88 -10.06 -26.17
CA ALA A 213 5.74 -9.88 -27.08
C ALA A 213 4.37 -10.14 -26.42
N GLU A 214 4.36 -10.82 -25.28
CA GLU A 214 3.11 -11.13 -24.55
C GLU A 214 2.60 -9.92 -23.78
N ASP A 215 1.30 -9.91 -23.48
CA ASP A 215 0.74 -8.88 -22.61
C ASP A 215 1.24 -9.04 -21.18
N LEU A 216 1.65 -7.92 -20.60
CA LEU A 216 2.20 -7.89 -19.25
C LEU A 216 1.13 -8.20 -18.20
N SER A 217 1.18 -9.38 -17.60
CA SER A 217 0.37 -9.72 -16.43
C SER A 217 1.12 -9.42 -15.14
N LEU A 218 0.77 -8.31 -14.51
CA LEU A 218 1.35 -7.93 -13.21
C LEU A 218 1.00 -8.94 -12.11
N ASP A 219 -0.17 -9.59 -12.20
CA ASP A 219 -0.58 -10.61 -11.23
C ASP A 219 0.31 -11.86 -11.34
N ARG A 220 0.65 -12.27 -12.56
CA ARG A 220 1.58 -13.39 -12.81
C ARG A 220 2.98 -13.09 -12.27
N LEU A 221 3.52 -11.89 -12.52
CA LEU A 221 4.83 -11.48 -12.02
C LEU A 221 4.85 -11.39 -10.49
N ALA A 222 3.79 -10.85 -9.89
CA ALA A 222 3.65 -10.77 -8.45
C ALA A 222 3.58 -12.18 -7.81
N ALA A 223 2.82 -13.10 -8.41
CA ALA A 223 2.76 -14.50 -7.95
C ALA A 223 4.12 -15.20 -8.04
N GLN A 224 4.89 -14.99 -9.11
CA GLN A 224 6.27 -15.52 -9.23
C GLN A 224 7.20 -14.95 -8.15
N ALA A 225 6.99 -13.69 -7.76
CA ALA A 225 7.72 -13.07 -6.65
C ALA A 225 7.28 -13.58 -5.28
N GLY A 226 6.11 -14.23 -5.16
CA GLY A 226 5.47 -14.58 -3.90
C GLY A 226 4.93 -13.35 -3.17
N LEU A 227 4.47 -12.35 -3.91
CA LEU A 227 4.04 -11.04 -3.41
C LEU A 227 2.63 -10.69 -3.92
N SER A 228 1.96 -9.78 -3.22
CA SER A 228 0.80 -9.09 -3.79
C SER A 228 1.25 -8.21 -4.97
N LYS A 229 0.35 -7.94 -5.91
CA LYS A 229 0.60 -7.08 -7.10
C LYS A 229 1.20 -5.72 -6.73
N PHE A 230 0.67 -5.10 -5.69
CA PHE A 230 1.12 -3.79 -5.20
C PHE A 230 2.53 -3.86 -4.61
N HIS A 231 2.76 -4.83 -3.74
CA HIS A 231 4.06 -5.04 -3.11
C HIS A 231 5.12 -5.30 -4.18
N PHE A 232 4.81 -6.13 -5.17
CA PHE A 232 5.67 -6.38 -6.33
C PHE A 232 5.99 -5.08 -7.10
N GLN A 233 4.97 -4.28 -7.48
CA GLN A 233 5.18 -3.03 -8.21
C GLN A 233 6.08 -2.05 -7.45
N ARG A 234 5.84 -1.90 -6.14
CA ARG A 234 6.64 -1.04 -5.27
C ARG A 234 8.10 -1.50 -5.22
N LEU A 235 8.32 -2.80 -4.98
CA LEU A 235 9.66 -3.36 -4.87
C LEU A 235 10.42 -3.34 -6.18
N PHE A 236 9.76 -3.66 -7.28
CA PHE A 236 10.33 -3.60 -8.61
C PHE A 236 10.75 -2.17 -8.94
N LYS A 237 9.87 -1.17 -8.69
CA LYS A 237 10.18 0.25 -8.90
C LYS A 237 11.30 0.75 -7.99
N SER A 238 11.34 0.29 -6.75
CA SER A 238 12.45 0.60 -5.83
C SER A 238 13.79 0.07 -6.35
N ALA A 239 13.80 -1.17 -6.85
CA ALA A 239 15.01 -1.84 -7.34
C ALA A 239 15.52 -1.27 -8.68
N LEU A 240 14.61 -1.05 -9.66
CA LEU A 240 14.97 -0.64 -11.02
C LEU A 240 14.67 0.82 -11.35
N ARG A 241 14.12 1.58 -10.40
CA ARG A 241 13.70 3.00 -10.54
C ARG A 241 12.65 3.26 -11.62
N VAL A 242 12.09 2.21 -12.21
CA VAL A 242 11.01 2.24 -13.21
C VAL A 242 9.94 1.23 -12.85
N SER A 243 8.69 1.49 -13.23
CA SER A 243 7.61 0.53 -13.01
C SER A 243 7.77 -0.72 -13.90
N PRO A 244 7.20 -1.90 -13.52
CA PRO A 244 7.21 -3.08 -14.38
C PRO A 244 6.70 -2.81 -15.80
N SER A 245 5.62 -2.02 -15.92
CA SER A 245 5.04 -1.66 -17.22
C SER A 245 5.99 -0.80 -18.05
N GLN A 246 6.65 0.19 -17.42
CA GLN A 246 7.65 1.01 -18.09
C GLN A 246 8.87 0.18 -18.53
N TYR A 247 9.33 -0.72 -17.66
CA TYR A 247 10.42 -1.64 -17.98
C TYR A 247 10.07 -2.55 -19.17
N HIS A 248 8.86 -3.08 -19.22
CA HIS A 248 8.37 -3.89 -20.32
C HIS A 248 8.31 -3.10 -21.65
N VAL A 249 7.85 -1.84 -21.61
CA VAL A 249 7.91 -0.95 -22.77
C VAL A 249 9.35 -0.77 -23.25
N THR A 250 10.29 -0.56 -22.35
CA THR A 250 11.72 -0.42 -22.70
C THR A 250 12.28 -1.69 -23.37
N LEU A 251 11.91 -2.89 -22.86
CA LEU A 251 12.31 -4.16 -23.50
C LEU A 251 11.75 -4.27 -24.93
N ARG A 252 10.45 -3.97 -25.13
CA ARG A 252 9.81 -3.96 -26.45
C ARG A 252 10.50 -2.98 -27.41
N MET A 253 10.83 -1.79 -26.94
CA MET A 253 11.51 -0.78 -27.77
C MET A 253 12.95 -1.17 -28.11
N ASN A 254 13.67 -1.82 -27.21
CA ASN A 254 15.02 -2.32 -27.47
C ASN A 254 15.00 -3.45 -28.52
N LEU A 255 14.05 -4.38 -28.40
CA LEU A 255 13.86 -5.42 -29.42
C LEU A 255 13.49 -4.81 -30.77
N ALA A 256 12.58 -3.83 -30.79
CA ALA A 256 12.20 -3.12 -32.02
C ALA A 256 13.38 -2.42 -32.69
N ARG A 257 14.24 -1.74 -31.92
CA ARG A 257 15.46 -1.11 -32.41
C ARG A 257 16.39 -2.12 -33.11
N ARG A 258 16.57 -3.28 -32.49
CA ARG A 258 17.38 -4.38 -33.05
C ARG A 258 16.78 -4.91 -34.34
N LEU A 259 15.49 -5.25 -34.34
CA LEU A 259 14.80 -5.77 -35.53
C LEU A 259 14.80 -4.78 -36.69
N LEU A 260 14.60 -3.49 -36.42
CA LEU A 260 14.66 -2.44 -37.47
C LEU A 260 16.05 -2.29 -38.07
N ARG A 261 17.11 -2.51 -37.31
CA ARG A 261 18.50 -2.42 -37.77
C ARG A 261 19.00 -3.69 -38.44
N GLU A 262 18.65 -4.85 -37.92
CA GLU A 262 19.26 -6.12 -38.31
C GLU A 262 18.44 -6.90 -39.34
N THR A 263 17.16 -6.51 -39.55
CA THR A 263 16.28 -7.24 -40.46
C THR A 263 15.66 -6.35 -41.52
N LYS A 264 15.11 -7.00 -42.58
CA LYS A 264 14.32 -6.33 -43.62
C LYS A 264 12.80 -6.38 -43.34
N LYS A 265 12.35 -6.80 -42.15
CA LYS A 265 10.93 -6.88 -41.78
C LYS A 265 10.27 -5.51 -41.93
N SER A 266 9.00 -5.48 -42.32
CA SER A 266 8.27 -4.22 -42.40
C SER A 266 8.12 -3.59 -40.99
N VAL A 267 7.84 -2.29 -40.91
CA VAL A 267 7.56 -1.63 -39.64
C VAL A 267 6.35 -2.24 -38.94
N VAL A 268 5.38 -2.70 -39.75
CA VAL A 268 4.18 -3.38 -39.25
C VAL A 268 4.54 -4.73 -38.64
N ASP A 269 5.34 -5.54 -39.32
CA ASP A 269 5.78 -6.85 -38.81
C ASP A 269 6.60 -6.68 -37.52
N VAL A 270 7.49 -5.67 -37.49
CA VAL A 270 8.23 -5.38 -36.24
C VAL A 270 7.30 -5.00 -35.10
N ALA A 271 6.28 -4.16 -35.36
CA ALA A 271 5.30 -3.79 -34.35
C ALA A 271 4.58 -5.03 -33.78
N LEU A 272 4.11 -5.93 -34.64
CA LEU A 272 3.46 -7.17 -34.23
C LEU A 272 4.40 -8.09 -33.43
N GLU A 273 5.64 -8.25 -33.91
CA GLU A 273 6.64 -9.11 -33.28
C GLU A 273 7.05 -8.65 -31.88
N VAL A 274 7.02 -7.34 -31.63
CA VAL A 274 7.27 -6.80 -30.29
C VAL A 274 6.00 -6.62 -29.44
N GLY A 275 4.86 -7.20 -29.87
CA GLY A 275 3.63 -7.28 -29.10
C GLY A 275 2.69 -6.08 -29.20
N TYR A 276 2.75 -5.28 -30.27
CA TYR A 276 1.79 -4.21 -30.55
C TYR A 276 0.83 -4.58 -31.66
N ALA A 277 -0.42 -4.87 -31.31
CA ALA A 277 -1.47 -5.13 -32.28
C ALA A 277 -1.79 -3.89 -33.16
N ASN A 278 -1.49 -2.67 -32.69
CA ASN A 278 -1.72 -1.42 -33.41
C ASN A 278 -0.39 -0.76 -33.83
N PRO A 279 0.01 -0.83 -35.11
CA PRO A 279 1.24 -0.24 -35.62
C PRO A 279 1.34 1.28 -35.45
N SER A 280 0.21 2.01 -35.48
CA SER A 280 0.21 3.45 -35.28
C SER A 280 0.51 3.82 -33.81
N HIS A 281 0.00 3.03 -32.86
CA HIS A 281 0.36 3.17 -31.45
C HIS A 281 1.85 2.86 -31.21
N PHE A 282 2.34 1.79 -31.81
CA PHE A 282 3.78 1.45 -31.79
C PHE A 282 4.62 2.59 -32.32
N ALA A 283 4.33 3.12 -33.50
CA ALA A 283 5.13 4.18 -34.14
C ALA A 283 5.19 5.45 -33.27
N ARG A 284 4.06 5.84 -32.65
CA ARG A 284 4.01 6.99 -31.74
C ARG A 284 4.88 6.76 -30.49
N LEU A 285 4.78 5.56 -29.88
CA LEU A 285 5.55 5.22 -28.69
C LEU A 285 7.05 5.09 -29.02
N PHE A 286 7.38 4.46 -30.13
CA PHE A 286 8.76 4.33 -30.61
C PHE A 286 9.42 5.71 -30.83
N ARG A 287 8.69 6.64 -31.49
CA ARG A 287 9.16 8.02 -31.63
C ARG A 287 9.35 8.74 -30.31
N LYS A 288 8.45 8.54 -29.35
CA LYS A 288 8.58 9.11 -28.00
C LYS A 288 9.86 8.63 -27.31
N GLU A 289 10.18 7.34 -27.44
CA GLU A 289 11.32 6.70 -26.76
C GLU A 289 12.65 6.87 -27.46
N THR A 290 12.63 7.10 -28.80
CA THR A 290 13.88 7.15 -29.62
C THR A 290 14.14 8.51 -30.26
N GLY A 291 13.16 9.41 -30.22
CA GLY A 291 13.21 10.70 -30.93
C GLY A 291 12.84 10.61 -32.41
N LEU A 292 12.83 9.43 -33.02
CA LEU A 292 12.62 9.23 -34.47
C LEU A 292 11.51 8.24 -34.77
N PRO A 293 10.74 8.44 -35.85
CA PRO A 293 9.85 7.42 -36.38
C PRO A 293 10.59 6.12 -36.71
N PRO A 294 9.95 4.94 -36.63
CA PRO A 294 10.59 3.65 -36.95
C PRO A 294 11.20 3.60 -38.36
N SER A 295 10.53 4.18 -39.35
CA SER A 295 11.01 4.24 -40.74
C SER A 295 12.31 5.05 -40.89
N ASP A 296 12.40 6.17 -40.17
CA ASP A 296 13.57 7.05 -40.23
C ASP A 296 14.72 6.48 -39.41
N TYR A 297 14.42 5.85 -38.27
CA TYR A 297 15.40 5.12 -37.47
C TYR A 297 16.10 4.01 -38.27
N ARG A 298 15.35 3.29 -39.12
CA ARG A 298 15.92 2.30 -40.06
C ARG A 298 16.87 2.88 -41.08
N ARG A 299 16.57 4.09 -41.59
CA ARG A 299 17.39 4.76 -42.64
C ARG A 299 18.73 5.30 -42.13
N GLN A 300 18.87 5.45 -40.82
CA GLN A 300 20.15 5.89 -40.22
C GLN A 300 21.23 4.79 -40.15
N ARG A 301 21.08 3.77 -40.98
CA ARG A 301 22.00 2.63 -41.10
C ARG A 301 23.26 3.00 -41.89
#